data_e794b50ec5a51cc85efbec72beea85d5
#
_entry.id   e794b50ec5a51cc85efbec72beea85d5
#
_cell.length_a   1.000
_cell.length_b   1.000
_cell.length_c   1.000
_cell.angle_alpha   90.00
_cell.angle_beta   90.00
_cell.angle_gamma   90.00
#
_symmetry.space_group_name_H-M   'P 1'
#
loop_
_entity.id
_entity.type
_entity.pdbx_description
1 polymer ?
#
loop_
_entity_poly.entity_id
_entity_poly.type
_entity_poly.pdbx_seq_one_letter_code
_entity_poly.pdbx_strand_id
1 'polypeptide(L)'
;PAEVKADIMRLLPAKTGDRQGWATDIQAAFAAQNIETTTQNLCSVLAVTEQESTFQADPSVPGLGKIARDEIDRRAAKAHIPGLLVSAALQVRSPNGKSYSERLNAARSEKELSAIFDDFIGMVPMGKSLFGGLNPVHTGGPMQVSIEFAEQHAKAYPYPVDGSIRHEVFTRRGGMYFGIAHLLGYPVNYPQPLYRFADFNAGWYASRNAAFQNAVSRASGIALALDGDLVNYGSIMPGSTE
;
A
#
# COMPACT_ATOMS: atom_id res chain seq x y z
N PRO A 1 -17.28 -16.10 15.35
CA PRO A 1 -16.44 -14.93 15.64
C PRO A 1 -15.25 -15.24 16.56
N ALA A 2 -15.44 -15.90 17.71
CA ALA A 2 -14.35 -16.20 18.64
C ALA A 2 -13.37 -17.24 18.10
N GLU A 3 -13.87 -18.25 17.40
CA GLU A 3 -13.07 -19.29 16.74
C GLU A 3 -12.16 -18.72 15.65
N VAL A 4 -12.71 -17.84 14.80
CA VAL A 4 -11.93 -17.17 13.74
C VAL A 4 -10.77 -16.36 14.31
N LYS A 5 -11.03 -15.60 15.40
CA LYS A 5 -9.98 -14.86 16.07
C LYS A 5 -8.89 -15.78 16.64
N ALA A 6 -9.29 -16.90 17.24
CA ALA A 6 -8.35 -17.90 17.75
C ALA A 6 -7.52 -18.51 16.63
N ASP A 7 -8.13 -18.81 15.49
CA ASP A 7 -7.42 -19.32 14.31
C ASP A 7 -6.42 -18.31 13.75
N ILE A 8 -6.80 -17.05 13.63
CA ILE A 8 -5.87 -15.98 13.22
C ILE A 8 -4.71 -15.92 14.21
N MET A 9 -4.98 -15.89 15.51
CA MET A 9 -3.94 -15.85 16.54
C MET A 9 -2.99 -17.04 16.46
N ARG A 10 -3.50 -18.22 16.12
CA ARG A 10 -2.66 -19.42 15.95
C ARG A 10 -1.76 -19.34 14.73
N LEU A 11 -2.25 -18.76 13.65
CA LEU A 11 -1.53 -18.61 12.37
C LEU A 11 -0.51 -17.46 12.38
N LEU A 12 -0.70 -16.44 13.23
CA LEU A 12 0.23 -15.32 13.33
C LEU A 12 1.64 -15.78 13.76
N PRO A 13 2.71 -15.20 13.19
CA PRO A 13 4.07 -15.49 13.62
C PRO A 13 4.26 -15.28 15.12
N ALA A 14 5.04 -16.14 15.75
CA ALA A 14 5.22 -16.11 17.22
C ALA A 14 5.80 -14.78 17.74
N LYS A 15 6.57 -14.08 16.90
CA LYS A 15 7.22 -12.81 17.22
C LYS A 15 6.31 -11.59 17.05
N THR A 16 5.09 -11.76 16.53
CA THR A 16 4.16 -10.65 16.29
C THR A 16 3.77 -10.00 17.63
N GLY A 17 4.06 -8.71 17.77
CA GLY A 17 3.58 -7.90 18.88
C GLY A 17 2.09 -7.69 18.80
N ASP A 18 1.40 -7.51 19.95
CA ASP A 18 -0.06 -7.30 20.02
C ASP A 18 -0.87 -8.24 19.11
N ARG A 19 -0.60 -9.54 19.17
CA ARG A 19 -1.28 -10.57 18.36
C ARG A 19 -2.80 -10.47 18.45
N GLN A 20 -3.32 -10.09 19.61
CA GLN A 20 -4.77 -9.94 19.81
C GLN A 20 -5.35 -8.78 19.02
N GLY A 21 -4.64 -7.65 18.98
CA GLY A 21 -5.03 -6.49 18.19
C GLY A 21 -5.00 -6.81 16.69
N TRP A 22 -3.94 -7.47 16.19
CA TRP A 22 -3.87 -7.93 14.80
C TRP A 22 -5.03 -8.85 14.44
N ALA A 23 -5.31 -9.86 15.27
CA ALA A 23 -6.41 -10.78 15.02
C ALA A 23 -7.78 -10.08 15.02
N THR A 24 -7.95 -9.07 15.86
CA THR A 24 -9.19 -8.27 15.92
C THR A 24 -9.36 -7.44 14.63
N ASP A 25 -8.33 -6.74 14.20
CA ASP A 25 -8.42 -5.88 13.02
C ASP A 25 -8.58 -6.70 11.72
N ILE A 26 -7.89 -7.84 11.61
CA ILE A 26 -8.06 -8.77 10.49
C ILE A 26 -9.49 -9.32 10.45
N GLN A 27 -9.99 -9.84 11.57
CA GLN A 27 -11.36 -10.37 11.65
C GLN A 27 -12.39 -9.30 11.29
N ALA A 28 -12.24 -8.08 11.82
CA ALA A 28 -13.14 -6.97 11.52
C ALA A 28 -13.13 -6.60 10.03
N ALA A 29 -11.96 -6.60 9.40
CA ALA A 29 -11.83 -6.33 7.96
C ALA A 29 -12.52 -7.39 7.10
N PHE A 30 -12.36 -8.68 7.42
CA PHE A 30 -13.06 -9.77 6.74
C PHE A 30 -14.58 -9.64 6.89
N ALA A 31 -15.05 -9.40 8.11
CA ALA A 31 -16.48 -9.27 8.40
C ALA A 31 -17.11 -8.07 7.69
N ALA A 32 -16.46 -6.90 7.72
CA ALA A 32 -16.98 -5.68 7.10
C ALA A 32 -17.09 -5.79 5.57
N GLN A 33 -16.26 -6.65 4.95
CA GLN A 33 -16.22 -6.85 3.51
C GLN A 33 -16.95 -8.12 3.06
N ASN A 34 -17.56 -8.84 4.00
CA ASN A 34 -18.23 -10.12 3.73
C ASN A 34 -17.33 -11.12 3.00
N ILE A 35 -16.05 -11.19 3.39
CA ILE A 35 -15.07 -12.14 2.85
C ILE A 35 -15.03 -13.36 3.76
N GLU A 36 -15.06 -14.57 3.17
CA GLU A 36 -14.95 -15.81 3.92
C GLU A 36 -13.58 -15.95 4.60
N THR A 37 -13.61 -16.34 5.88
CA THR A 37 -12.40 -16.59 6.70
C THR A 37 -11.86 -18.01 6.50
N THR A 38 -11.70 -18.44 5.26
CA THR A 38 -11.06 -19.72 4.94
C THR A 38 -9.59 -19.68 5.34
N THR A 39 -9.00 -20.84 5.64
CA THR A 39 -7.56 -20.95 5.92
C THR A 39 -6.73 -20.36 4.79
N GLN A 40 -7.12 -20.58 3.52
CA GLN A 40 -6.44 -20.01 2.37
C GLN A 40 -6.45 -18.48 2.37
N ASN A 41 -7.62 -17.87 2.56
CA ASN A 41 -7.74 -16.42 2.59
C ASN A 41 -6.94 -15.80 3.75
N LEU A 42 -7.03 -16.41 4.94
CA LEU A 42 -6.25 -15.99 6.09
C LEU A 42 -4.75 -16.11 5.83
N CYS A 43 -4.27 -17.25 5.34
CA CYS A 43 -2.85 -17.44 5.01
C CYS A 43 -2.37 -16.45 3.95
N SER A 44 -3.18 -16.13 2.94
CA SER A 44 -2.83 -15.15 1.91
C SER A 44 -2.60 -13.76 2.51
N VAL A 45 -3.51 -13.32 3.37
CA VAL A 45 -3.38 -12.02 4.08
C VAL A 45 -2.16 -11.99 4.98
N LEU A 46 -1.96 -13.04 5.77
CA LEU A 46 -0.84 -13.12 6.70
C LEU A 46 0.50 -13.18 5.97
N ALA A 47 0.58 -13.91 4.86
CA ALA A 47 1.82 -14.00 4.07
C ALA A 47 2.20 -12.65 3.45
N VAL A 48 1.24 -11.91 2.88
CA VAL A 48 1.49 -10.55 2.35
C VAL A 48 1.91 -9.61 3.48
N THR A 49 1.23 -9.64 4.62
CA THR A 49 1.57 -8.77 5.76
C THR A 49 2.97 -9.07 6.30
N GLU A 50 3.35 -10.35 6.39
CA GLU A 50 4.70 -10.73 6.80
C GLU A 50 5.76 -10.26 5.80
N GLN A 51 5.51 -10.45 4.52
CA GLN A 51 6.43 -10.04 3.45
C GLN A 51 6.63 -8.53 3.41
N GLU A 52 5.55 -7.76 3.50
CA GLU A 52 5.60 -6.31 3.30
C GLU A 52 6.09 -5.54 4.54
N SER A 53 5.74 -5.99 5.74
CA SER A 53 5.99 -5.22 6.96
C SER A 53 6.46 -6.01 8.16
N THR A 54 6.52 -7.35 8.08
CA THR A 54 6.72 -8.20 9.27
C THR A 54 5.78 -7.86 10.43
N PHE A 55 4.51 -7.61 10.11
CA PHE A 55 3.47 -7.18 11.07
C PHE A 55 3.80 -5.89 11.81
N GLN A 56 4.30 -4.88 11.09
CA GLN A 56 4.47 -3.52 11.58
C GLN A 56 3.52 -2.59 10.85
N ALA A 57 2.72 -1.81 11.60
CA ALA A 57 1.80 -0.85 10.98
C ALA A 57 2.52 0.33 10.33
N ASP A 58 3.67 0.71 10.89
CA ASP A 58 4.51 1.83 10.43
C ASP A 58 5.99 1.41 10.45
N PRO A 59 6.44 0.58 9.47
CA PRO A 59 7.81 0.08 9.44
C PRO A 59 8.81 1.20 9.18
N SER A 60 9.94 1.13 9.87
CA SER A 60 11.03 2.09 9.69
C SER A 60 11.82 1.78 8.41
N VAL A 61 12.11 2.84 7.65
CA VAL A 61 12.92 2.77 6.42
C VAL A 61 14.27 3.47 6.66
N PRO A 62 15.37 2.72 6.70
CA PRO A 62 16.70 3.31 6.89
C PRO A 62 17.04 4.32 5.78
N GLY A 63 17.56 5.50 6.16
CA GLY A 63 17.99 6.50 5.21
C GLY A 63 16.86 7.22 4.44
N LEU A 64 15.62 7.07 4.87
CA LEU A 64 14.44 7.61 4.19
C LEU A 64 14.54 9.12 3.94
N GLY A 65 15.03 9.90 4.91
CA GLY A 65 15.19 11.36 4.76
C GLY A 65 16.11 11.73 3.60
N LYS A 66 17.21 11.01 3.43
CA LYS A 66 18.11 11.21 2.28
C LYS A 66 17.44 10.82 0.96
N ILE A 67 16.80 9.67 0.92
CA ILE A 67 16.07 9.19 -0.28
C ILE A 67 15.02 10.22 -0.70
N ALA A 68 14.25 10.72 0.26
CA ALA A 68 13.23 11.73 0.01
C ALA A 68 13.82 13.04 -0.51
N ARG A 69 14.94 13.50 0.04
CA ARG A 69 15.63 14.70 -0.42
C ARG A 69 16.17 14.54 -1.85
N ASP A 70 16.82 13.42 -2.14
CA ASP A 70 17.34 13.13 -3.48
C ASP A 70 16.21 13.09 -4.52
N GLU A 71 15.03 12.56 -4.16
CA GLU A 71 13.85 12.54 -5.02
C GLU A 71 13.26 13.93 -5.25
N ILE A 72 13.20 14.78 -4.22
CA ILE A 72 12.77 16.18 -4.35
C ILE A 72 13.69 16.92 -5.32
N ASP A 73 15.00 16.79 -5.14
CA ASP A 73 15.99 17.45 -5.98
C ASP A 73 15.91 16.96 -7.44
N ARG A 74 15.70 15.66 -7.64
CA ARG A 74 15.49 15.06 -8.97
C ARG A 74 14.24 15.61 -9.67
N ARG A 75 13.11 15.70 -8.96
CA ARG A 75 11.86 16.26 -9.51
C ARG A 75 11.99 17.74 -9.80
N ALA A 76 12.61 18.50 -8.90
CA ALA A 76 12.88 19.92 -9.10
C ALA A 76 13.75 20.17 -10.34
N ALA A 77 14.80 19.37 -10.53
CA ALA A 77 15.66 19.46 -11.72
C ALA A 77 14.87 19.17 -13.02
N LYS A 78 13.98 18.18 -13.02
CA LYS A 78 13.10 17.92 -14.16
C LYS A 78 12.14 19.07 -14.46
N ALA A 79 11.71 19.78 -13.44
CA ALA A 79 10.86 20.96 -13.55
C ALA A 79 11.65 22.25 -13.76
N HIS A 80 12.99 22.17 -13.96
CA HIS A 80 13.89 23.31 -14.11
C HIS A 80 13.87 24.30 -12.93
N ILE A 81 13.58 23.80 -11.72
CA ILE A 81 13.59 24.58 -10.48
C ILE A 81 15.01 24.58 -9.90
N PRO A 82 15.66 25.76 -9.70
CA PRO A 82 16.98 25.83 -9.10
C PRO A 82 17.05 25.24 -7.69
N GLY A 83 18.07 24.46 -7.38
CA GLY A 83 18.26 23.82 -6.08
C GLY A 83 18.28 24.80 -4.90
N LEU A 84 18.71 26.06 -5.12
CA LEU A 84 18.66 27.11 -4.12
C LEU A 84 17.22 27.42 -3.69
N LEU A 85 16.28 27.47 -4.63
CA LEU A 85 14.85 27.68 -4.34
C LEU A 85 14.24 26.49 -3.58
N VAL A 86 14.62 25.27 -3.95
CA VAL A 86 14.22 24.06 -3.20
C VAL A 86 14.72 24.13 -1.77
N SER A 87 16.00 24.47 -1.58
CA SER A 87 16.58 24.59 -0.24
C SER A 87 15.90 25.68 0.58
N ALA A 88 15.60 26.83 -0.01
CA ALA A 88 14.87 27.92 0.65
C ALA A 88 13.46 27.49 1.06
N ALA A 89 12.73 26.80 0.17
CA ALA A 89 11.38 26.27 0.47
C ALA A 89 11.40 25.28 1.63
N LEU A 90 12.40 24.41 1.71
CA LEU A 90 12.54 23.44 2.78
C LEU A 90 12.95 24.06 4.14
N GLN A 91 13.43 25.30 4.17
CA GLN A 91 13.69 26.04 5.43
C GLN A 91 12.42 26.67 6.00
N VAL A 92 11.33 26.72 5.27
CA VAL A 92 10.05 27.21 5.78
C VAL A 92 9.59 26.34 6.96
N ARG A 93 9.00 26.98 7.97
CA ARG A 93 8.47 26.29 9.14
C ARG A 93 7.14 25.62 8.82
N SER A 94 7.05 24.35 9.17
CA SER A 94 5.82 23.57 9.08
C SER A 94 4.89 23.82 10.28
N PRO A 95 3.64 23.35 10.26
CA PRO A 95 2.69 23.56 11.34
C PRO A 95 3.17 23.11 12.73
N ASN A 96 4.10 22.15 12.80
CA ASN A 96 4.67 21.69 14.08
C ASN A 96 5.87 22.53 14.58
N GLY A 97 6.17 23.64 13.92
CA GLY A 97 7.25 24.57 14.30
C GLY A 97 8.66 24.21 13.83
N LYS A 98 8.87 23.00 13.31
CA LYS A 98 10.14 22.58 12.68
C LYS A 98 10.15 22.95 11.20
N SER A 99 11.34 23.19 10.62
CA SER A 99 11.45 23.34 9.18
C SER A 99 11.15 22.03 8.45
N TYR A 100 10.76 22.11 7.19
CA TYR A 100 10.57 20.90 6.36
C TYR A 100 11.87 20.13 6.19
N SER A 101 13.02 20.82 6.11
CA SER A 101 14.34 20.19 6.07
C SER A 101 14.62 19.37 7.34
N GLU A 102 14.34 19.93 8.53
CA GLU A 102 14.50 19.21 9.79
C GLU A 102 13.60 17.97 9.86
N ARG A 103 12.36 18.12 9.43
CA ARG A 103 11.39 16.99 9.40
C ARG A 103 11.82 15.89 8.44
N LEU A 104 12.24 16.25 7.21
CA LEU A 104 12.73 15.28 6.22
C LEU A 104 13.94 14.52 6.74
N ASN A 105 14.91 15.22 7.33
CA ASN A 105 16.11 14.58 7.89
C ASN A 105 15.79 13.64 9.06
N ALA A 106 14.74 13.92 9.80
CA ALA A 106 14.29 13.11 10.93
C ALA A 106 13.31 11.98 10.52
N ALA A 107 12.76 12.01 9.32
CA ALA A 107 11.76 11.05 8.86
C ALA A 107 12.33 9.63 8.83
N ARG A 108 11.60 8.70 9.43
CA ARG A 108 11.99 7.29 9.54
C ARG A 108 10.97 6.34 8.92
N SER A 109 9.76 6.80 8.66
CA SER A 109 8.70 5.99 8.07
C SER A 109 7.97 6.69 6.94
N GLU A 110 7.33 5.92 6.07
CA GLU A 110 6.53 6.45 4.97
C GLU A 110 5.34 7.27 5.47
N LYS A 111 4.78 6.92 6.63
CA LYS A 111 3.75 7.70 7.31
C LYS A 111 4.22 9.11 7.62
N GLU A 112 5.40 9.23 8.24
CA GLU A 112 5.99 10.54 8.55
C GLU A 112 6.28 11.34 7.28
N LEU A 113 6.83 10.69 6.26
CA LEU A 113 7.12 11.31 4.97
C LEU A 113 5.84 11.81 4.29
N SER A 114 4.78 11.00 4.26
CA SER A 114 3.49 11.36 3.71
C SER A 114 2.90 12.60 4.41
N ALA A 115 2.97 12.65 5.75
CA ALA A 115 2.50 13.78 6.54
C ALA A 115 3.30 15.07 6.25
N ILE A 116 4.61 14.98 6.06
CA ILE A 116 5.46 16.11 5.68
C ILE A 116 5.00 16.71 4.35
N PHE A 117 4.76 15.89 3.35
CA PHE A 117 4.29 16.34 2.04
C PHE A 117 2.87 16.90 2.09
N ASP A 118 1.98 16.30 2.85
CA ASP A 118 0.60 16.81 3.02
C ASP A 118 0.59 18.19 3.67
N ASP A 119 1.42 18.41 4.69
CA ASP A 119 1.58 19.72 5.33
C ASP A 119 2.16 20.76 4.36
N PHE A 120 3.20 20.37 3.60
CA PHE A 120 3.82 21.27 2.62
C PHE A 120 2.84 21.69 1.52
N ILE A 121 2.11 20.74 0.96
CA ILE A 121 1.08 20.97 -0.06
C ILE A 121 -0.06 21.81 0.53
N GLY A 122 -0.45 21.55 1.78
CA GLY A 122 -1.52 22.26 2.48
C GLY A 122 -1.22 23.74 2.77
N MET A 123 0.05 24.14 2.79
CA MET A 123 0.44 25.53 2.95
C MET A 123 0.14 26.42 1.72
N VAL A 124 0.02 25.81 0.55
CA VAL A 124 -0.28 26.53 -0.68
C VAL A 124 -1.80 26.67 -0.83
N PRO A 125 -2.34 27.86 -1.06
CA PRO A 125 -3.78 28.02 -1.35
C PRO A 125 -4.20 27.10 -2.50
N MET A 126 -5.25 26.30 -2.31
CA MET A 126 -5.68 25.25 -3.24
C MET A 126 -4.62 24.15 -3.51
N GLY A 127 -3.58 24.07 -2.69
CA GLY A 127 -2.44 23.17 -2.89
C GLY A 127 -2.85 21.70 -3.01
N LYS A 128 -3.80 21.23 -2.19
CA LYS A 128 -4.30 19.85 -2.27
C LYS A 128 -4.96 19.53 -3.61
N SER A 129 -5.70 20.45 -4.19
CA SER A 129 -6.36 20.26 -5.47
C SER A 129 -5.39 20.36 -6.65
N LEU A 130 -4.34 21.19 -6.54
CA LEU A 130 -3.38 21.41 -7.62
C LEU A 130 -2.16 20.47 -7.52
N PHE A 131 -1.74 20.10 -6.33
CA PHE A 131 -0.48 19.42 -6.05
C PHE A 131 -0.61 18.14 -5.22
N GLY A 132 -1.83 17.72 -4.87
CA GLY A 132 -2.06 16.50 -4.07
C GLY A 132 -1.43 15.24 -4.66
N GLY A 133 -1.37 15.14 -5.99
CA GLY A 133 -0.70 14.05 -6.70
C GLY A 133 0.84 14.08 -6.65
N LEU A 134 1.45 15.14 -6.08
CA LEU A 134 2.91 15.24 -5.94
C LEU A 134 3.47 14.53 -4.71
N ASN A 135 2.62 14.08 -3.78
CA ASN A 135 3.11 13.29 -2.66
C ASN A 135 3.74 12.00 -3.19
N PRO A 136 5.03 11.73 -2.91
CA PRO A 136 5.74 10.58 -3.46
C PRO A 136 5.32 9.25 -2.82
N VAL A 137 4.61 9.29 -1.71
CA VAL A 137 4.15 8.10 -0.99
C VAL A 137 2.83 7.65 -1.60
N HIS A 138 2.86 6.58 -2.41
CA HIS A 138 1.72 6.04 -3.15
C HIS A 138 1.14 4.77 -2.53
N THR A 139 1.93 4.07 -1.73
CA THR A 139 1.53 2.87 -0.99
C THR A 139 1.88 3.04 0.48
N GLY A 140 1.26 2.27 1.35
CA GLY A 140 1.58 2.32 2.77
C GLY A 140 0.84 1.29 3.60
N GLY A 141 1.14 1.32 4.88
CA GLY A 141 0.55 0.43 5.88
C GLY A 141 1.13 -0.98 5.85
N PRO A 142 0.62 -1.87 6.71
CA PRO A 142 1.19 -3.20 6.93
C PRO A 142 1.11 -4.14 5.73
N MET A 143 0.25 -3.86 4.77
CA MET A 143 0.14 -4.62 3.51
C MET A 143 0.62 -3.83 2.29
N GLN A 144 1.19 -2.64 2.47
CA GLN A 144 1.65 -1.77 1.37
C GLN A 144 0.58 -1.54 0.29
N VAL A 145 -0.63 -1.25 0.74
CA VAL A 145 -1.76 -1.01 -0.17
C VAL A 145 -1.66 0.35 -0.85
N SER A 146 -2.13 0.44 -2.09
CA SER A 146 -2.25 1.69 -2.82
C SER A 146 -3.17 2.66 -2.08
N ILE A 147 -2.68 3.89 -1.85
CA ILE A 147 -3.46 4.96 -1.22
C ILE A 147 -4.60 5.41 -2.13
N GLU A 148 -4.35 5.51 -3.43
CA GLU A 148 -5.38 5.81 -4.42
C GLU A 148 -6.52 4.78 -4.40
N PHE A 149 -6.16 3.48 -4.34
CA PHE A 149 -7.15 2.42 -4.19
C PHE A 149 -7.99 2.61 -2.92
N ALA A 150 -7.35 2.91 -1.79
CA ALA A 150 -8.03 3.12 -0.52
C ALA A 150 -8.99 4.31 -0.59
N GLU A 151 -8.59 5.42 -1.19
CA GLU A 151 -9.40 6.62 -1.38
C GLU A 151 -10.64 6.33 -2.27
N GLN A 152 -10.47 5.55 -3.35
CA GLN A 152 -11.57 5.13 -4.22
C GLN A 152 -12.55 4.18 -3.53
N HIS A 153 -12.11 3.40 -2.54
CA HIS A 153 -12.90 2.42 -1.81
C HIS A 153 -13.30 2.86 -0.39
N ALA A 154 -13.13 4.14 -0.09
CA ALA A 154 -13.37 4.71 1.25
C ALA A 154 -14.82 4.64 1.71
N LYS A 155 -15.79 4.61 0.79
CA LYS A 155 -17.23 4.66 1.10
C LYS A 155 -17.69 3.52 2.04
N ALA A 156 -17.08 2.35 1.91
CA ALA A 156 -17.43 1.17 2.70
C ALA A 156 -16.56 1.00 3.96
N TYR A 157 -15.64 1.94 4.22
CA TYR A 157 -14.76 1.88 5.40
C TYR A 157 -15.56 2.01 6.68
N PRO A 158 -15.47 1.05 7.63
CA PRO A 158 -16.40 0.96 8.75
C PRO A 158 -16.04 1.84 9.95
N TYR A 159 -14.90 2.52 9.91
CA TYR A 159 -14.41 3.31 11.02
C TYR A 159 -14.53 4.81 10.77
N PRO A 160 -14.66 5.62 11.83
CA PRO A 160 -14.49 7.06 11.71
C PRO A 160 -13.10 7.39 11.13
N VAL A 161 -13.07 8.24 10.11
CA VAL A 161 -11.81 8.67 9.50
C VAL A 161 -11.22 9.80 10.34
N ASP A 162 -10.02 9.57 10.85
CA ASP A 162 -9.23 10.60 11.54
C ASP A 162 -8.29 11.26 10.52
N GLY A 163 -8.60 12.49 10.16
CA GLY A 163 -7.86 13.26 9.16
C GLY A 163 -8.23 12.90 7.72
N SER A 164 -7.64 11.84 7.19
CA SER A 164 -7.84 11.41 5.79
C SER A 164 -7.75 9.90 5.63
N ILE A 165 -8.27 9.39 4.50
CA ILE A 165 -8.08 7.97 4.14
C ILE A 165 -6.60 7.63 3.97
N ARG A 166 -5.81 8.54 3.42
CA ARG A 166 -4.35 8.41 3.37
C ARG A 166 -3.76 8.15 4.77
N HIS A 167 -4.18 8.91 5.76
CA HIS A 167 -3.74 8.70 7.15
C HIS A 167 -4.20 7.34 7.70
N GLU A 168 -5.45 6.95 7.44
CA GLU A 168 -5.99 5.65 7.88
C GLU A 168 -5.22 4.44 7.30
N VAL A 169 -4.73 4.52 6.07
CA VAL A 169 -3.90 3.46 5.46
C VAL A 169 -2.66 3.14 6.29
N PHE A 170 -2.08 4.12 6.98
CA PHE A 170 -0.92 3.94 7.85
C PHE A 170 -1.26 3.46 9.27
N THR A 171 -2.53 3.24 9.59
CA THR A 171 -2.95 2.58 10.82
C THR A 171 -3.04 1.07 10.61
N ARG A 172 -2.91 0.27 11.67
CA ARG A 172 -3.10 -1.19 11.57
C ARG A 172 -4.49 -1.52 11.04
N ARG A 173 -5.55 -0.93 11.61
CA ARG A 173 -6.94 -1.19 11.22
C ARG A 173 -7.21 -0.80 9.76
N GLY A 174 -6.78 0.39 9.36
CA GLY A 174 -7.01 0.91 8.01
C GLY A 174 -6.17 0.19 6.97
N GLY A 175 -4.87 0.01 7.24
CA GLY A 175 -3.97 -0.71 6.35
C GLY A 175 -4.39 -2.16 6.12
N MET A 176 -4.85 -2.85 7.17
CA MET A 176 -5.39 -4.21 7.02
C MET A 176 -6.72 -4.21 6.26
N TYR A 177 -7.64 -3.27 6.57
CA TYR A 177 -8.92 -3.19 5.86
C TYR A 177 -8.73 -3.00 4.35
N PHE A 178 -7.98 -1.98 3.94
CA PHE A 178 -7.76 -1.70 2.52
C PHE A 178 -6.85 -2.71 1.84
N GLY A 179 -5.86 -3.25 2.54
CA GLY A 179 -5.01 -4.32 2.03
C GLY A 179 -5.78 -5.61 1.76
N ILE A 180 -6.68 -6.01 2.66
CA ILE A 180 -7.56 -7.16 2.49
C ILE A 180 -8.57 -6.92 1.36
N ALA A 181 -9.13 -5.70 1.27
CA ALA A 181 -10.01 -5.31 0.17
C ALA A 181 -9.31 -5.46 -1.19
N HIS A 182 -8.09 -4.97 -1.29
CA HIS A 182 -7.29 -5.06 -2.51
C HIS A 182 -6.94 -6.51 -2.87
N LEU A 183 -6.50 -7.31 -1.89
CA LEU A 183 -6.08 -8.68 -2.13
C LEU A 183 -7.25 -9.63 -2.42
N LEU A 184 -8.36 -9.51 -1.70
CA LEU A 184 -9.44 -10.51 -1.69
C LEU A 184 -10.81 -9.96 -2.12
N GLY A 185 -11.00 -8.63 -2.12
CA GLY A 185 -12.32 -8.01 -2.25
C GLY A 185 -12.88 -7.92 -3.67
N TYR A 186 -12.09 -8.19 -4.70
CA TYR A 186 -12.56 -8.08 -6.08
C TYR A 186 -13.17 -9.40 -6.60
N PRO A 187 -14.19 -9.34 -7.47
CA PRO A 187 -14.84 -10.53 -7.99
C PRO A 187 -13.93 -11.28 -8.96
N VAL A 188 -13.74 -12.56 -8.72
CA VAL A 188 -12.98 -13.47 -9.57
C VAL A 188 -13.76 -14.78 -9.77
N ASN A 189 -13.56 -15.42 -10.91
CA ASN A 189 -14.17 -16.70 -11.28
C ASN A 189 -13.14 -17.84 -11.39
N TYR A 190 -11.92 -17.64 -10.90
CA TYR A 190 -10.90 -18.69 -10.86
C TYR A 190 -10.73 -19.24 -9.43
N PRO A 191 -10.52 -20.56 -9.28
CA PRO A 191 -10.51 -21.19 -7.96
C PRO A 191 -9.17 -21.09 -7.22
N GLN A 192 -8.08 -20.70 -7.91
CA GLN A 192 -6.74 -20.75 -7.32
C GLN A 192 -6.32 -19.43 -6.67
N PRO A 193 -6.13 -19.39 -5.34
CA PRO A 193 -5.69 -18.18 -4.61
C PRO A 193 -4.32 -17.66 -5.02
N LEU A 194 -3.46 -18.54 -5.60
CA LEU A 194 -2.12 -18.14 -6.06
C LEU A 194 -2.15 -16.93 -7.00
N TYR A 195 -3.15 -16.80 -7.86
CA TYR A 195 -3.27 -15.69 -8.78
C TYR A 195 -3.47 -14.35 -8.06
N ARG A 196 -4.05 -14.35 -6.87
CA ARG A 196 -4.22 -13.15 -6.05
C ARG A 196 -2.89 -12.59 -5.54
N PHE A 197 -1.88 -13.45 -5.31
CA PHE A 197 -0.54 -13.00 -4.93
C PHE A 197 0.18 -12.30 -6.08
N ALA A 198 0.08 -12.82 -7.30
CA ALA A 198 0.65 -12.17 -8.47
C ALA A 198 0.09 -10.76 -8.68
N ASP A 199 -1.14 -10.53 -8.23
CA ASP A 199 -1.91 -9.32 -8.44
C ASP A 199 -1.67 -8.22 -7.40
N PHE A 200 -1.25 -8.57 -6.19
CA PHE A 200 -1.25 -7.63 -5.07
C PHE A 200 -0.45 -6.35 -5.34
N ASN A 201 0.71 -6.47 -5.95
CA ASN A 201 1.57 -5.32 -6.27
C ASN A 201 1.36 -4.76 -7.69
N ALA A 202 0.67 -5.48 -8.55
CA ALA A 202 0.48 -5.11 -9.95
C ALA A 202 -0.95 -4.61 -10.28
N GLY A 203 -1.88 -4.71 -9.32
CA GLY A 203 -3.27 -4.34 -9.47
C GLY A 203 -4.18 -5.50 -9.93
N TRP A 204 -5.47 -5.32 -9.78
CA TRP A 204 -6.48 -6.36 -9.96
C TRP A 204 -6.47 -7.06 -11.33
N TYR A 205 -5.91 -6.42 -12.35
CA TYR A 205 -5.85 -7.00 -13.70
C TYR A 205 -4.77 -8.08 -13.84
N ALA A 206 -3.65 -7.96 -13.12
CA ALA A 206 -2.55 -8.92 -13.21
C ALA A 206 -2.96 -10.32 -12.78
N SER A 207 -3.79 -10.45 -11.74
CA SER A 207 -4.34 -11.74 -11.30
C SER A 207 -5.18 -12.43 -12.39
N ARG A 208 -5.99 -11.64 -13.11
CA ARG A 208 -6.76 -12.16 -14.25
C ARG A 208 -5.85 -12.56 -15.40
N ASN A 209 -4.78 -11.80 -15.63
CA ASN A 209 -3.78 -12.13 -16.63
C ASN A 209 -3.03 -13.41 -16.25
N ALA A 210 -2.64 -13.60 -14.99
CA ALA A 210 -2.02 -14.84 -14.52
C ALA A 210 -2.93 -16.06 -14.72
N ALA A 211 -4.21 -15.93 -14.43
CA ALA A 211 -5.21 -16.98 -14.67
C ALA A 211 -5.37 -17.27 -16.18
N PHE A 212 -5.37 -16.24 -17.02
CA PHE A 212 -5.41 -16.38 -18.47
C PHE A 212 -4.13 -17.02 -19.01
N GLN A 213 -2.95 -16.62 -18.55
CA GLN A 213 -1.67 -17.25 -18.89
C GLN A 213 -1.65 -18.73 -18.57
N ASN A 214 -2.18 -19.13 -17.41
CA ASN A 214 -2.32 -20.56 -17.08
C ASN A 214 -3.26 -21.31 -18.04
N ALA A 215 -4.38 -20.69 -18.41
CA ALA A 215 -5.29 -21.28 -19.40
C ALA A 215 -4.61 -21.44 -20.78
N VAL A 216 -3.86 -20.44 -21.21
CA VAL A 216 -3.08 -20.50 -22.47
C VAL A 216 -2.00 -21.59 -22.38
N SER A 217 -1.25 -21.68 -21.28
CA SER A 217 -0.25 -22.74 -21.06
C SER A 217 -0.86 -24.13 -21.21
N ARG A 218 -2.03 -24.33 -20.60
CA ARG A 218 -2.73 -25.63 -20.68
C ARG A 218 -3.26 -25.95 -22.07
N ALA A 219 -3.72 -24.94 -22.80
CA ALA A 219 -4.28 -25.12 -24.14
C ALA A 219 -3.20 -25.31 -25.22
N SER A 220 -2.08 -24.60 -25.09
CA SER A 220 -0.99 -24.60 -26.09
C SER A 220 0.12 -25.62 -25.81
N GLY A 221 0.25 -26.08 -24.57
CA GLY A 221 1.40 -26.86 -24.10
C GLY A 221 2.67 -26.03 -23.86
N ILE A 222 2.61 -24.70 -23.99
CA ILE A 222 3.74 -23.79 -23.73
C ILE A 222 3.69 -23.39 -22.26
N ALA A 223 4.76 -23.62 -21.51
CA ALA A 223 4.85 -23.19 -20.10
C ALA A 223 5.05 -21.68 -20.03
N LEU A 224 4.07 -20.96 -19.49
CA LEU A 224 4.16 -19.53 -19.16
C LEU A 224 4.27 -19.35 -17.65
N ALA A 225 5.04 -18.35 -17.22
CA ALA A 225 5.06 -17.94 -15.81
C ALA A 225 3.68 -17.42 -15.37
N LEU A 226 3.33 -17.60 -14.09
CA LEU A 226 2.04 -17.15 -13.54
C LEU A 226 2.21 -15.78 -12.86
N ASP A 227 2.86 -14.85 -13.54
CA ASP A 227 3.19 -13.52 -13.04
C ASP A 227 2.19 -12.42 -13.43
N GLY A 228 1.30 -12.70 -14.38
CA GLY A 228 0.34 -11.72 -14.87
C GLY A 228 0.90 -10.70 -15.86
N ASP A 229 2.16 -10.82 -16.27
CA ASP A 229 2.88 -9.80 -17.05
C ASP A 229 2.67 -9.89 -18.57
N LEU A 230 1.95 -10.90 -19.05
CA LEU A 230 1.69 -11.07 -20.50
C LEU A 230 1.01 -9.84 -21.10
N VAL A 231 0.16 -9.15 -20.35
CA VAL A 231 -0.48 -7.90 -20.75
C VAL A 231 0.00 -6.78 -19.84
N ASN A 232 0.80 -5.87 -20.39
CA ASN A 232 1.25 -4.68 -19.66
C ASN A 232 0.42 -3.47 -20.12
N TYR A 233 -0.51 -3.03 -19.30
CA TYR A 233 -1.43 -1.93 -19.63
C TYR A 233 -0.75 -0.56 -19.77
N GLY A 234 0.47 -0.39 -19.28
CA GLY A 234 1.25 0.84 -19.38
C GLY A 234 2.32 0.85 -20.47
N SER A 235 2.45 -0.23 -21.25
CA SER A 235 3.48 -0.40 -22.27
C SER A 235 2.89 -0.77 -23.62
N ILE A 236 3.53 -0.28 -24.70
CA ILE A 236 3.23 -0.69 -26.09
C ILE A 236 3.80 -2.09 -26.38
N MET A 237 4.75 -2.54 -25.56
CA MET A 237 5.40 -3.85 -25.70
C MET A 237 4.77 -4.85 -24.73
N PRO A 238 4.46 -6.06 -25.16
CA PRO A 238 4.03 -7.11 -24.24
C PRO A 238 5.13 -7.41 -23.23
N GLY A 239 4.74 -7.76 -22.01
CA GLY A 239 5.66 -8.25 -20.99
C GLY A 239 6.27 -9.59 -21.41
N SER A 240 7.49 -9.90 -20.93
CA SER A 240 8.09 -11.22 -21.10
C SER A 240 7.66 -12.11 -19.94
N THR A 241 7.14 -13.29 -20.26
CA THR A 241 6.68 -14.29 -19.27
C THR A 241 7.34 -15.65 -19.49
N GLU A 242 8.45 -15.69 -20.22
CA GLU A 242 9.25 -16.89 -20.48
C GLU A 242 10.37 -17.08 -19.46
#